data_c7d73d66b231bd97193f8e4ce39a8ace
#
_entry.id   c7d73d66b231bd97193f8e4ce39a8ace
#
_cell.length_a   1.000
_cell.length_b   1.000
_cell.length_c   1.000
_cell.angle_alpha   90.00
_cell.angle_beta   90.00
_cell.angle_gamma   90.00
#
_symmetry.space_group_name_H-M   'P 1'
#
loop_
_entity.id
_entity.type
_entity.pdbx_description
1 polymer ?
#
loop_
_entity_poly.entity_id
_entity_poly.type
_entity_poly.pdbx_seq_one_letter_code
_entity_poly.pdbx_strand_id
1 'polypeptide(L)'
;MFSDESKFPISFGNQGPSVWRKRGEAHNPRCLKSSVKFPQSVMVWGAMSSACVGTLCFLRSKVNAPIYQEVLEHSSSAGVGPLCFLRSKVNAAVYQEVLEHFMLPAADQLYGDADFIFQQDLAPAHSAKATSTWFKDHGIPVLNWPANSPDLNPIENLWGIVKRKMRYARPKNAEELKATIRATWALITPEQCHRLIDSMPRRIAAVIQAKGAPTKY
;
A
#
# COMPACT_ATOMS: atom_id res chain seq x y z
N MET A 1 -2.60 10.63 -9.88
CA MET A 1 -2.29 9.28 -9.35
C MET A 1 -2.13 9.36 -7.84
N PHE A 2 -2.81 8.52 -7.08
CA PHE A 2 -2.65 8.37 -5.63
C PHE A 2 -1.80 7.14 -5.34
N SER A 3 -0.87 7.24 -4.42
CA SER A 3 0.01 6.13 -4.03
C SER A 3 0.20 6.06 -2.51
N ASP A 4 0.58 4.87 -2.04
CA ASP A 4 0.86 4.63 -0.63
C ASP A 4 1.54 3.28 -0.40
N GLU A 5 2.18 3.10 0.77
CA GLU A 5 2.71 1.85 1.26
C GLU A 5 1.87 1.27 2.39
N SER A 6 1.64 -0.04 2.34
CA SER A 6 0.94 -0.72 3.41
C SER A 6 1.64 -1.98 3.88
N LYS A 7 1.67 -2.16 5.20
CA LYS A 7 2.26 -3.33 5.85
C LYS A 7 1.21 -4.38 6.14
N PHE A 8 1.48 -5.62 5.71
CA PHE A 8 0.63 -6.78 5.91
C PHE A 8 1.36 -7.83 6.77
N PRO A 9 0.98 -8.03 8.04
CA PRO A 9 1.53 -9.10 8.86
C PRO A 9 0.91 -10.45 8.48
N ILE A 10 1.69 -11.55 8.55
CA ILE A 10 1.16 -12.91 8.30
C ILE A 10 0.10 -13.27 9.32
N SER A 11 0.28 -12.89 10.59
CA SER A 11 -0.74 -13.06 11.61
C SER A 11 -1.53 -11.76 11.82
N PHE A 12 -2.76 -11.71 11.31
CA PHE A 12 -3.69 -10.59 11.56
C PHE A 12 -4.26 -10.67 12.97
N GLY A 13 -3.49 -10.13 13.94
CA GLY A 13 -3.96 -9.91 15.30
C GLY A 13 -4.16 -11.17 16.14
N ASN A 14 -4.50 -10.98 17.39
CA ASN A 14 -4.90 -12.03 18.34
C ASN A 14 -6.31 -12.56 18.02
N GLN A 15 -6.49 -13.17 16.84
CA GLN A 15 -7.77 -13.79 16.43
C GLN A 15 -7.87 -15.26 16.88
N GLY A 16 -7.24 -15.61 18.01
CA GLY A 16 -7.58 -16.85 18.69
C GLY A 16 -8.90 -16.69 19.45
N PRO A 17 -9.60 -17.79 19.76
CA PRO A 17 -10.76 -17.73 20.63
C PRO A 17 -10.39 -17.00 21.92
N SER A 18 -11.28 -16.10 22.36
CA SER A 18 -11.14 -15.49 23.66
C SER A 18 -11.23 -16.59 24.72
N VAL A 19 -10.26 -16.65 25.62
CA VAL A 19 -10.27 -17.63 26.72
C VAL A 19 -10.82 -16.96 27.96
N TRP A 20 -11.93 -17.47 28.47
CA TRP A 20 -12.45 -17.08 29.77
C TRP A 20 -11.49 -17.57 30.85
N ARG A 21 -11.07 -16.66 31.75
CA ARG A 21 -10.15 -16.96 32.83
C ARG A 21 -10.65 -16.34 34.15
N LYS A 22 -10.33 -16.98 35.26
CA LYS A 22 -10.62 -16.44 36.60
C LYS A 22 -9.66 -15.28 36.91
N ARG A 23 -10.07 -14.44 37.85
CA ARG A 23 -9.21 -13.37 38.38
C ARG A 23 -7.93 -14.00 38.96
N GLY A 24 -6.75 -13.56 38.53
CA GLY A 24 -5.45 -14.11 38.93
C GLY A 24 -4.84 -15.14 37.95
N GLU A 25 -5.58 -15.68 36.99
CA GLU A 25 -5.08 -16.69 36.03
C GLU A 25 -4.46 -16.07 34.76
N ALA A 26 -4.05 -14.80 34.81
CA ALA A 26 -3.51 -14.09 33.65
C ALA A 26 -2.27 -14.77 33.03
N HIS A 27 -1.47 -15.47 33.87
CA HIS A 27 -0.23 -16.13 33.48
C HIS A 27 -0.33 -17.67 33.45
N ASN A 28 -1.54 -18.22 33.62
CA ASN A 28 -1.73 -19.67 33.53
C ASN A 28 -1.43 -20.16 32.11
N PRO A 29 -0.51 -21.15 31.90
CA PRO A 29 -0.15 -21.63 30.58
C PRO A 29 -1.34 -22.07 29.71
N ARG A 30 -2.42 -22.57 30.32
CA ARG A 30 -3.67 -22.94 29.62
C ARG A 30 -4.42 -21.74 29.07
N CYS A 31 -4.17 -20.54 29.60
CA CYS A 31 -4.78 -19.27 29.19
C CYS A 31 -3.84 -18.43 28.34
N LEU A 32 -2.61 -18.89 28.09
CA LEU A 32 -1.63 -18.19 27.30
C LEU A 32 -1.64 -18.71 25.86
N LYS A 33 -1.51 -17.78 24.92
CA LYS A 33 -1.27 -18.09 23.51
C LYS A 33 0.18 -17.73 23.18
N SER A 34 0.87 -18.60 22.47
CA SER A 34 2.18 -18.26 21.94
C SER A 34 2.06 -17.05 21.02
N SER A 35 2.75 -15.97 21.32
CA SER A 35 2.84 -14.80 20.47
C SER A 35 4.25 -14.68 19.93
N VAL A 36 4.38 -14.44 18.64
CA VAL A 36 5.68 -14.11 18.04
C VAL A 36 5.91 -12.62 18.24
N LYS A 37 7.00 -12.26 18.92
CA LYS A 37 7.35 -10.87 19.26
C LYS A 37 7.45 -9.97 18.00
N PHE A 38 7.86 -10.53 16.86
CA PHE A 38 7.96 -9.87 15.58
C PHE A 38 7.35 -10.78 14.48
N PRO A 39 6.05 -10.70 14.22
CA PRO A 39 5.43 -11.47 13.16
C PRO A 39 6.04 -11.06 11.81
N GLN A 40 6.32 -12.04 10.96
CA GLN A 40 6.73 -11.79 9.59
C GLN A 40 5.66 -10.94 8.90
N SER A 41 6.10 -10.00 8.09
CA SER A 41 5.21 -9.08 7.38
C SER A 41 5.74 -8.79 5.99
N VAL A 42 4.84 -8.45 5.10
CA VAL A 42 5.14 -7.99 3.75
C VAL A 42 4.79 -6.51 3.67
N MET A 43 5.70 -5.71 3.12
CA MET A 43 5.45 -4.31 2.77
C MET A 43 5.07 -4.25 1.30
N VAL A 44 4.05 -3.49 0.98
CA VAL A 44 3.50 -3.38 -0.36
C VAL A 44 3.35 -1.91 -0.69
N TRP A 45 3.84 -1.50 -1.85
CA TRP A 45 3.50 -0.22 -2.48
C TRP A 45 2.41 -0.45 -3.52
N GLY A 46 1.53 0.52 -3.69
CA GLY A 46 0.50 0.48 -4.72
C GLY A 46 0.08 1.87 -5.17
N ALA A 47 -0.52 1.94 -6.34
CA ALA A 47 -1.05 3.17 -6.89
C ALA A 47 -2.47 2.99 -7.45
N MET A 48 -3.24 4.08 -7.52
CA MET A 48 -4.58 4.10 -8.10
C MET A 48 -4.87 5.42 -8.83
N SER A 49 -5.78 5.35 -9.80
CA SER A 49 -6.37 6.49 -10.48
C SER A 49 -7.90 6.37 -10.50
N SER A 50 -8.60 7.35 -11.07
CA SER A 50 -10.05 7.24 -11.32
C SER A 50 -10.39 6.11 -12.30
N ALA A 51 -9.52 5.81 -13.23
CA ALA A 51 -9.75 4.81 -14.24
C ALA A 51 -9.55 3.37 -13.73
N CYS A 52 -8.56 3.15 -12.85
CA CYS A 52 -8.19 1.81 -12.41
C CYS A 52 -7.22 1.85 -11.21
N VAL A 53 -6.95 0.69 -10.62
CA VAL A 53 -5.76 0.48 -9.80
C VAL A 53 -4.55 0.28 -10.71
N GLY A 54 -3.45 0.95 -10.37
CA GLY A 54 -2.16 0.74 -11.01
C GLY A 54 -1.45 -0.50 -10.47
N THR A 55 -0.20 -0.59 -10.82
CA THR A 55 0.73 -1.63 -10.40
C THR A 55 0.76 -1.79 -8.88
N LEU A 56 0.81 -3.03 -8.42
CA LEU A 56 1.07 -3.42 -7.04
C LEU A 56 2.52 -3.91 -6.93
N CYS A 57 3.30 -3.27 -6.07
CA CYS A 57 4.69 -3.63 -5.81
C CYS A 57 4.86 -4.23 -4.42
N PHE A 58 5.58 -5.36 -4.31
CA PHE A 58 6.05 -5.89 -3.04
C PHE A 58 7.53 -5.54 -2.86
N LEU A 59 7.86 -4.77 -1.85
CA LEU A 59 9.15 -4.15 -1.69
C LEU A 59 10.23 -5.13 -1.11
N ARG A 60 11.35 -5.36 -1.81
CA ARG A 60 12.54 -6.13 -1.37
C ARG A 60 13.75 -5.22 -1.15
N SER A 61 14.74 -5.68 -0.41
CA SER A 61 15.95 -4.91 -0.04
C SER A 61 16.93 -4.63 -1.17
N LYS A 62 16.79 -5.24 -2.35
CA LYS A 62 17.58 -4.94 -3.57
C LYS A 62 16.79 -5.41 -4.80
N VAL A 63 16.62 -4.51 -5.76
CA VAL A 63 16.18 -4.82 -7.12
C VAL A 63 17.42 -5.20 -7.93
N ASN A 64 17.40 -6.35 -8.59
CA ASN A 64 18.47 -6.80 -9.50
C ASN A 64 17.87 -7.22 -10.86
N ALA A 65 18.71 -7.33 -11.88
CA ALA A 65 18.30 -7.59 -13.26
C ALA A 65 17.32 -8.76 -13.46
N PRO A 66 17.43 -9.92 -12.77
CA PRO A 66 16.45 -11.01 -12.90
C PRO A 66 15.04 -10.62 -12.45
N ILE A 67 14.90 -9.73 -11.45
CA ILE A 67 13.60 -9.24 -10.96
C ILE A 67 12.97 -8.31 -12.01
N TYR A 68 13.79 -7.53 -12.70
CA TYR A 68 13.31 -6.66 -13.79
C TYR A 68 12.72 -7.46 -14.96
N GLN A 69 13.32 -8.60 -15.32
CA GLN A 69 12.77 -9.51 -16.34
C GLN A 69 11.44 -10.14 -15.89
N GLU A 70 11.34 -10.63 -14.65
CA GLU A 70 10.09 -11.16 -14.08
C GLU A 70 8.97 -10.09 -14.07
N VAL A 71 9.35 -8.82 -13.88
CA VAL A 71 8.48 -7.64 -13.95
C VAL A 71 7.93 -7.45 -15.36
N LEU A 72 8.76 -7.48 -16.38
CA LEU A 72 8.37 -7.28 -17.78
C LEU A 72 7.53 -8.45 -18.33
N GLU A 73 7.85 -9.68 -17.98
CA GLU A 73 7.14 -10.87 -18.44
C GLU A 73 5.71 -10.97 -17.90
N HIS A 74 5.45 -10.42 -16.69
CA HIS A 74 4.10 -10.39 -16.09
C HIS A 74 3.28 -9.17 -16.48
N SER A 75 3.88 -8.14 -17.08
CA SER A 75 3.17 -6.94 -17.58
C SER A 75 2.37 -7.20 -18.86
N SER A 76 2.61 -8.30 -19.55
CA SER A 76 1.98 -8.64 -20.83
C SER A 76 0.63 -9.36 -20.71
N SER A 77 0.16 -9.68 -19.50
CA SER A 77 -1.17 -10.28 -19.29
C SER A 77 -2.03 -9.41 -18.39
N ALA A 78 -3.02 -8.77 -19.01
CA ALA A 78 -4.21 -8.16 -18.40
C ALA A 78 -4.11 -7.71 -16.93
N GLY A 79 -3.70 -6.47 -16.69
CA GLY A 79 -4.21 -5.69 -15.54
C GLY A 79 -3.48 -5.82 -14.21
N VAL A 80 -2.39 -6.59 -14.07
CA VAL A 80 -1.66 -6.72 -12.81
C VAL A 80 -0.16 -6.53 -13.03
N GLY A 81 0.37 -5.40 -12.54
CA GLY A 81 1.78 -5.09 -12.65
C GLY A 81 2.67 -5.86 -11.66
N PRO A 82 3.98 -5.80 -11.84
CA PRO A 82 4.96 -6.67 -11.21
C PRO A 82 5.28 -6.36 -9.74
N LEU A 83 5.93 -7.30 -9.06
CA LEU A 83 6.10 -7.43 -7.63
C LEU A 83 7.54 -7.31 -7.15
N CYS A 84 7.81 -6.44 -6.15
CA CYS A 84 9.10 -6.32 -5.48
C CYS A 84 8.98 -6.43 -3.95
N PHE A 85 10.01 -6.99 -3.27
CA PHE A 85 9.96 -7.25 -1.82
C PHE A 85 11.01 -6.47 -1.02
N LEU A 86 10.63 -5.77 0.06
CA LEU A 86 11.57 -5.19 1.03
C LEU A 86 11.65 -5.96 2.35
N ARG A 87 12.89 -6.11 2.86
CA ARG A 87 13.15 -6.55 4.24
C ARG A 87 13.57 -5.41 5.18
N SER A 88 13.69 -4.16 4.72
CA SER A 88 14.22 -3.04 5.51
C SER A 88 13.36 -1.78 5.37
N LYS A 89 13.66 -0.76 6.18
CA LYS A 89 13.05 0.57 6.08
C LYS A 89 13.26 1.15 4.69
N VAL A 90 12.20 1.70 4.10
CA VAL A 90 12.26 2.46 2.85
C VAL A 90 13.09 3.73 3.11
N ASN A 91 14.22 3.86 2.43
CA ASN A 91 14.99 5.09 2.36
C ASN A 91 14.78 5.77 0.99
N ALA A 92 15.34 6.96 0.79
CA ALA A 92 15.14 7.72 -0.45
C ALA A 92 15.61 6.95 -1.70
N ALA A 93 16.74 6.24 -1.65
CA ALA A 93 17.24 5.47 -2.78
C ALA A 93 16.31 4.32 -3.18
N VAL A 94 15.86 3.54 -2.19
CA VAL A 94 14.88 2.45 -2.41
C VAL A 94 13.55 3.02 -2.93
N TYR A 95 13.13 4.17 -2.43
CA TYR A 95 11.92 4.80 -2.91
C TYR A 95 12.04 5.27 -4.37
N GLN A 96 13.18 5.82 -4.77
CA GLN A 96 13.45 6.16 -6.16
C GLN A 96 13.43 4.91 -7.08
N GLU A 97 13.96 3.76 -6.62
CA GLU A 97 13.83 2.50 -7.35
C GLU A 97 12.35 2.11 -7.55
N VAL A 98 11.49 2.33 -6.55
CA VAL A 98 10.04 2.12 -6.68
C VAL A 98 9.42 3.07 -7.69
N LEU A 99 9.78 4.34 -7.66
CA LEU A 99 9.29 5.33 -8.61
C LEU A 99 9.71 4.97 -10.04
N GLU A 100 10.98 4.65 -10.26
CA GLU A 100 11.55 4.31 -11.57
C GLU A 100 10.92 3.04 -12.17
N HIS A 101 10.86 1.97 -11.38
CA HIS A 101 10.53 0.64 -11.90
C HIS A 101 9.04 0.27 -11.77
N PHE A 102 8.26 1.01 -10.99
CA PHE A 102 6.86 0.68 -10.76
C PHE A 102 5.92 1.86 -10.97
N MET A 103 6.29 3.05 -10.50
CA MET A 103 5.42 4.22 -10.65
C MET A 103 5.40 4.71 -12.10
N LEU A 104 6.56 4.87 -12.74
CA LEU A 104 6.62 5.31 -14.14
C LEU A 104 5.87 4.36 -15.08
N PRO A 105 6.11 3.02 -15.06
CA PRO A 105 5.33 2.09 -15.88
C PRO A 105 3.82 2.10 -15.57
N ALA A 106 3.45 2.28 -14.29
CA ALA A 106 2.04 2.39 -13.93
C ALA A 106 1.41 3.71 -14.44
N ALA A 107 2.17 4.81 -14.43
CA ALA A 107 1.71 6.08 -14.98
C ALA A 107 1.51 5.98 -16.50
N ASP A 108 2.47 5.41 -17.21
CA ASP A 108 2.37 5.14 -18.64
C ASP A 108 1.14 4.29 -18.99
N GLN A 109 0.92 3.20 -18.25
CA GLN A 109 -0.26 2.35 -18.43
C GLN A 109 -1.59 3.08 -18.16
N LEU A 110 -1.65 3.96 -17.15
CA LEU A 110 -2.88 4.62 -16.72
C LEU A 110 -3.20 5.90 -17.50
N TYR A 111 -2.20 6.59 -17.97
CA TYR A 111 -2.33 7.92 -18.56
C TYR A 111 -1.76 8.03 -19.97
N GLY A 112 -0.86 7.11 -20.40
CA GLY A 112 -0.12 7.25 -21.66
C GLY A 112 0.64 8.58 -21.69
N ASP A 113 0.42 9.35 -22.74
CA ASP A 113 1.02 10.68 -22.92
C ASP A 113 0.26 11.81 -22.19
N ALA A 114 -0.80 11.51 -21.43
CA ALA A 114 -1.58 12.53 -20.73
C ALA A 114 -0.89 12.95 -19.42
N ASP A 115 -0.96 14.26 -19.13
CA ASP A 115 -0.46 14.82 -17.89
C ASP A 115 -1.15 14.23 -16.67
N PHE A 116 -0.40 13.98 -15.60
CA PHE A 116 -0.93 13.58 -14.31
C PHE A 116 -0.22 14.28 -13.16
N ILE A 117 -0.88 14.38 -12.02
CA ILE A 117 -0.31 14.85 -10.76
C ILE A 117 -0.12 13.66 -9.85
N PHE A 118 1.08 13.50 -9.30
CA PHE A 118 1.40 12.42 -8.38
C PHE A 118 1.12 12.83 -6.93
N GLN A 119 0.47 11.96 -6.17
CA GLN A 119 0.25 12.15 -4.74
C GLN A 119 1.00 11.09 -3.95
N GLN A 120 1.76 11.55 -2.97
CA GLN A 120 2.44 10.75 -1.95
C GLN A 120 2.30 11.43 -0.59
N ASP A 121 2.56 10.70 0.50
CA ASP A 121 2.64 11.29 1.83
C ASP A 121 3.98 12.01 2.06
N LEU A 122 4.15 12.60 3.24
CA LEU A 122 5.36 13.30 3.65
C LEU A 122 6.33 12.40 4.45
N ALA A 123 6.36 11.09 4.20
CA ALA A 123 7.34 10.20 4.81
C ALA A 123 8.79 10.69 4.53
N PRO A 124 9.75 10.45 5.42
CA PRO A 124 11.13 10.95 5.25
C PRO A 124 11.80 10.56 3.93
N ALA A 125 11.49 9.37 3.39
CA ALA A 125 12.01 8.94 2.09
C ALA A 125 11.40 9.74 0.93
N HIS A 126 10.13 10.11 1.05
CA HIS A 126 9.37 10.84 0.03
C HIS A 126 9.74 12.33 0.01
N SER A 127 9.92 12.94 1.18
CA SER A 127 10.29 14.35 1.33
C SER A 127 11.80 14.61 1.25
N ALA A 128 12.62 13.58 1.05
CA ALA A 128 14.06 13.73 0.89
C ALA A 128 14.43 14.61 -0.32
N LYS A 129 15.47 15.44 -0.18
CA LYS A 129 15.95 16.31 -1.26
C LYS A 129 16.23 15.53 -2.56
N ALA A 130 16.86 14.36 -2.45
CA ALA A 130 17.14 13.49 -3.59
C ALA A 130 15.85 13.06 -4.32
N THR A 131 14.79 12.71 -3.59
CA THR A 131 13.49 12.35 -4.17
C THR A 131 12.82 13.55 -4.83
N SER A 132 12.88 14.72 -4.21
CA SER A 132 12.36 15.95 -4.80
C SER A 132 13.09 16.34 -6.08
N THR A 133 14.42 16.14 -6.13
CA THR A 133 15.21 16.35 -7.35
C THR A 133 14.81 15.35 -8.42
N TRP A 134 14.65 14.08 -8.08
CA TRP A 134 14.21 13.04 -9.01
C TRP A 134 12.88 13.40 -9.71
N PHE A 135 11.87 13.85 -8.96
CA PHE A 135 10.59 14.28 -9.54
C PHE A 135 10.74 15.47 -10.50
N LYS A 136 11.60 16.44 -10.16
CA LYS A 136 11.89 17.60 -11.03
C LYS A 136 12.57 17.17 -12.33
N ASP A 137 13.54 16.28 -12.24
CA ASP A 137 14.30 15.79 -13.39
C ASP A 137 13.42 15.01 -14.36
N HIS A 138 12.36 14.34 -13.84
CA HIS A 138 11.36 13.61 -14.63
C HIS A 138 10.15 14.46 -15.03
N GLY A 139 10.11 15.74 -14.66
CA GLY A 139 9.00 16.65 -15.01
C GLY A 139 7.66 16.28 -14.39
N ILE A 140 7.65 15.50 -13.29
CA ILE A 140 6.41 14.98 -12.66
C ILE A 140 5.98 15.94 -11.55
N PRO A 141 4.80 16.61 -11.67
CA PRO A 141 4.25 17.43 -10.61
C PRO A 141 3.77 16.58 -9.43
N VAL A 142 4.25 16.92 -8.23
CA VAL A 142 3.83 16.28 -6.99
C VAL A 142 2.83 17.17 -6.26
N LEU A 143 1.70 16.59 -5.85
CA LEU A 143 0.67 17.30 -5.11
C LEU A 143 1.19 17.70 -3.73
N ASN A 144 1.06 18.99 -3.38
CA ASN A 144 1.34 19.44 -2.02
C ASN A 144 0.28 18.86 -1.07
N TRP A 145 0.70 17.97 -0.17
CA TRP A 145 -0.19 17.17 0.65
C TRP A 145 0.01 17.43 2.14
N PRO A 146 -1.05 17.53 2.95
CA PRO A 146 -0.90 17.67 4.38
C PRO A 146 -0.32 16.42 5.02
N ALA A 147 0.53 16.59 6.04
CA ALA A 147 1.08 15.47 6.80
C ALA A 147 -0.02 14.71 7.57
N ASN A 148 0.18 13.40 7.77
CA ASN A 148 -0.71 12.54 8.58
C ASN A 148 -2.20 12.63 8.19
N SER A 149 -2.51 12.57 6.89
CA SER A 149 -3.87 12.70 6.36
C SER A 149 -4.31 11.44 5.60
N PRO A 150 -4.38 10.26 6.26
CA PRO A 150 -4.81 9.02 5.61
C PRO A 150 -6.28 9.08 5.16
N ASP A 151 -7.12 9.84 5.83
CA ASP A 151 -8.52 10.07 5.47
C ASP A 151 -8.70 10.85 4.16
N LEU A 152 -7.70 11.60 3.73
CA LEU A 152 -7.65 12.23 2.42
C LEU A 152 -7.06 11.32 1.33
N ASN A 153 -6.38 10.22 1.68
CA ASN A 153 -5.80 9.33 0.69
C ASN A 153 -6.76 8.17 0.35
N PRO A 154 -7.40 8.15 -0.84
CA PRO A 154 -8.41 7.15 -1.18
C PRO A 154 -7.85 5.72 -1.26
N ILE A 155 -6.54 5.54 -1.49
CA ILE A 155 -5.92 4.20 -1.56
C ILE A 155 -5.96 3.47 -0.21
N GLU A 156 -6.06 4.19 0.92
CA GLU A 156 -6.23 3.59 2.25
C GLU A 156 -7.53 2.76 2.36
N ASN A 157 -8.56 3.13 1.62
CA ASN A 157 -9.79 2.34 1.54
C ASN A 157 -9.56 1.03 0.78
N LEU A 158 -8.71 1.04 -0.26
CA LEU A 158 -8.31 -0.17 -0.97
C LEU A 158 -7.49 -1.09 -0.07
N TRP A 159 -6.53 -0.54 0.69
CA TRP A 159 -5.82 -1.31 1.73
C TRP A 159 -6.78 -1.91 2.76
N GLY A 160 -7.82 -1.19 3.13
CA GLY A 160 -8.89 -1.69 4.00
C GLY A 160 -9.61 -2.92 3.43
N ILE A 161 -9.89 -2.93 2.12
CA ILE A 161 -10.48 -4.07 1.42
C ILE A 161 -9.52 -5.27 1.46
N VAL A 162 -8.26 -5.06 1.09
CA VAL A 162 -7.24 -6.11 1.08
C VAL A 162 -7.02 -6.66 2.50
N LYS A 163 -6.84 -5.81 3.50
CA LYS A 163 -6.66 -6.21 4.91
C LYS A 163 -7.85 -7.02 5.44
N ARG A 164 -9.07 -6.67 5.04
CA ARG A 164 -10.28 -7.43 5.40
C ARG A 164 -10.26 -8.83 4.82
N LYS A 165 -9.90 -8.96 3.54
CA LYS A 165 -9.78 -10.27 2.87
C LYS A 165 -8.73 -11.16 3.54
N MET A 166 -7.60 -10.57 3.98
CA MET A 166 -6.56 -11.31 4.71
C MET A 166 -7.08 -11.95 6.01
N ARG A 167 -7.99 -11.27 6.74
CA ARG A 167 -8.58 -11.83 7.98
C ARG A 167 -9.35 -13.12 7.72
N TYR A 168 -10.00 -13.25 6.56
CA TYR A 168 -10.74 -14.45 6.18
C TYR A 168 -9.83 -15.53 5.58
N ALA A 169 -8.90 -15.14 4.72
CA ALA A 169 -7.99 -16.05 4.02
C ALA A 169 -6.97 -16.72 4.96
N ARG A 170 -6.56 -16.04 6.04
CA ARG A 170 -5.61 -16.52 7.07
C ARG A 170 -4.35 -17.15 6.48
N PRO A 171 -3.58 -16.43 5.65
CA PRO A 171 -2.38 -16.95 5.02
C PRO A 171 -1.37 -17.43 6.08
N LYS A 172 -0.76 -18.60 5.85
CA LYS A 172 0.15 -19.26 6.82
C LYS A 172 1.60 -18.83 6.65
N ASN A 173 1.96 -18.36 5.47
CA ASN A 173 3.32 -17.95 5.11
C ASN A 173 3.32 -16.71 4.21
N ALA A 174 4.51 -16.19 3.92
CA ALA A 174 4.67 -14.97 3.13
C ALA A 174 4.18 -15.14 1.67
N GLU A 175 4.36 -16.32 1.08
CA GLU A 175 3.96 -16.56 -0.31
C GLU A 175 2.42 -16.65 -0.45
N GLU A 176 1.75 -17.35 0.47
CA GLU A 176 0.28 -17.34 0.53
C GLU A 176 -0.27 -15.94 0.77
N LEU A 177 0.39 -15.15 1.64
CA LEU A 177 0.02 -13.75 1.90
C LEU A 177 0.11 -12.92 0.63
N LYS A 178 1.22 -12.99 -0.09
CA LYS A 178 1.44 -12.29 -1.35
C LYS A 178 0.42 -12.69 -2.41
N ALA A 179 0.21 -14.01 -2.60
CA ALA A 179 -0.77 -14.52 -3.55
C ALA A 179 -2.18 -13.99 -3.25
N THR A 180 -2.57 -13.97 -1.98
CA THR A 180 -3.88 -13.46 -1.57
C THR A 180 -3.99 -11.94 -1.77
N ILE A 181 -2.91 -11.18 -1.50
CA ILE A 181 -2.88 -9.73 -1.76
C ILE A 181 -3.06 -9.47 -3.26
N ARG A 182 -2.28 -10.16 -4.13
CA ARG A 182 -2.40 -10.03 -5.59
C ARG A 182 -3.81 -10.34 -6.09
N ALA A 183 -4.35 -11.49 -5.70
CA ALA A 183 -5.68 -11.91 -6.11
C ALA A 183 -6.76 -10.91 -5.67
N THR A 184 -6.63 -10.34 -4.47
CA THR A 184 -7.59 -9.34 -3.98
C THR A 184 -7.45 -8.01 -4.71
N TRP A 185 -6.22 -7.58 -4.99
CA TRP A 185 -5.94 -6.33 -5.72
C TRP A 185 -6.50 -6.39 -7.14
N ALA A 186 -6.31 -7.51 -7.83
CA ALA A 186 -6.84 -7.75 -9.17
C ALA A 186 -8.40 -7.75 -9.24
N LEU A 187 -9.08 -7.93 -8.12
CA LEU A 187 -10.55 -7.87 -8.04
C LEU A 187 -11.09 -6.46 -7.78
N ILE A 188 -10.23 -5.47 -7.59
CA ILE A 188 -10.65 -4.08 -7.42
C ILE A 188 -11.08 -3.54 -8.79
N THR A 189 -12.32 -3.07 -8.87
CA THR A 189 -12.87 -2.61 -10.15
C THR A 189 -12.64 -1.12 -10.39
N PRO A 190 -12.61 -0.67 -11.65
CA PRO A 190 -12.55 0.76 -11.99
C PRO A 190 -13.64 1.60 -11.32
N GLU A 191 -14.86 1.06 -11.20
CA GLU A 191 -15.98 1.76 -10.56
C GLU A 191 -15.74 1.98 -9.05
N GLN A 192 -15.01 1.07 -8.39
CA GLN A 192 -14.61 1.26 -6.99
C GLN A 192 -13.61 2.40 -6.87
N CYS A 193 -12.61 2.46 -7.75
CA CYS A 193 -11.61 3.52 -7.79
C CYS A 193 -12.26 4.87 -8.08
N HIS A 194 -13.12 4.94 -9.09
CA HIS A 194 -13.85 6.15 -9.46
C HIS A 194 -14.66 6.70 -8.29
N ARG A 195 -15.49 5.87 -7.64
CA ARG A 195 -16.27 6.27 -6.45
C ARG A 195 -15.40 6.78 -5.29
N LEU A 196 -14.21 6.21 -5.09
CA LEU A 196 -13.29 6.67 -4.04
C LEU A 196 -12.75 8.05 -4.37
N ILE A 197 -12.34 8.30 -5.61
CA ILE A 197 -11.84 9.60 -6.06
C ILE A 197 -12.95 10.64 -6.07
N ASP A 198 -14.15 10.31 -6.52
CA ASP A 198 -15.34 11.19 -6.47
C ASP A 198 -15.75 11.56 -5.03
N SER A 199 -15.30 10.80 -4.05
CA SER A 199 -15.50 11.16 -2.66
C SER A 199 -14.58 12.29 -2.16
N MET A 200 -13.52 12.65 -2.90
CA MET A 200 -12.51 13.61 -2.46
C MET A 200 -13.06 14.98 -2.05
N PRO A 201 -13.99 15.62 -2.78
CA PRO A 201 -14.56 16.88 -2.33
C PRO A 201 -15.25 16.77 -0.96
N ARG A 202 -15.95 15.66 -0.71
CA ARG A 202 -16.61 15.39 0.58
C ARG A 202 -15.62 15.10 1.70
N ARG A 203 -14.50 14.42 1.40
CA ARG A 203 -13.39 14.17 2.35
C ARG A 203 -12.75 15.49 2.77
N ILE A 204 -12.40 16.33 1.81
CA ILE A 204 -11.82 17.65 2.05
C ILE A 204 -12.76 18.50 2.92
N ALA A 205 -14.05 18.56 2.57
CA ALA A 205 -15.04 19.28 3.36
C ALA A 205 -15.14 18.76 4.80
N ALA A 206 -15.09 17.42 5.01
CA ALA A 206 -15.11 16.81 6.33
C ALA A 206 -13.88 17.19 7.16
N VAL A 207 -12.67 17.18 6.56
CA VAL A 207 -11.42 17.57 7.24
C VAL A 207 -11.45 19.06 7.62
N ILE A 208 -11.94 19.93 6.73
CA ILE A 208 -12.10 21.36 7.02
C ILE A 208 -13.08 21.55 8.18
N GLN A 209 -14.24 20.89 8.15
CA GLN A 209 -15.24 20.95 9.22
C GLN A 209 -14.69 20.42 10.56
N ALA A 210 -13.89 19.36 10.51
CA ALA A 210 -13.23 18.78 11.69
C ALA A 210 -11.99 19.59 12.14
N LYS A 211 -11.65 20.70 11.45
CA LYS A 211 -10.47 21.53 11.73
C LYS A 211 -9.17 20.72 11.80
N GLY A 212 -9.01 19.76 10.88
CA GLY A 212 -7.86 18.86 10.81
C GLY A 212 -7.88 17.68 11.78
N ALA A 213 -8.94 17.49 12.56
CA ALA A 213 -9.11 16.28 13.36
C ALA A 213 -9.48 15.08 12.47
N PRO A 214 -9.21 13.82 12.91
CA PRO A 214 -9.57 12.62 12.15
C PRO A 214 -11.05 12.59 11.77
N THR A 215 -11.32 12.13 10.53
CA THR A 215 -12.69 12.05 10.01
C THR A 215 -13.16 10.59 9.93
N LYS A 216 -14.36 10.37 9.42
CA LYS A 216 -14.94 9.01 9.21
C LYS A 216 -14.36 8.26 8.00
N TYR A 217 -13.51 8.90 7.21
CA TYR A 217 -12.95 8.34 5.99
C TYR A 217 -11.66 7.55 6.21
#